data_fc29353d0934154d58a3b39794d7f5a4
#
_entry.id   fc29353d0934154d58a3b39794d7f5a4
#
_cell.length_a   1.000
_cell.length_b   1.000
_cell.length_c   1.000
_cell.angle_alpha   90.00
_cell.angle_beta   90.00
_cell.angle_gamma   90.00
#
_symmetry.space_group_name_H-M   'P 1'
#
loop_
_entity.id
_entity.type
_entity.pdbx_description
1 polymer ?
#
loop_
_entity_poly.entity_id
_entity_poly.type
_entity_poly.pdbx_seq_one_letter_code
_entity_poly.pdbx_strand_id
1 'polypeptide(L)'
;MCSSSLTVPVCGQWLLGVFATIADPRGRRGRRHDLAGVLAIATAAVCAGASSLVAIAEWAADVGRDLLATSGLLRPGRRVPSESTIRRILQALDADELSAMVGAWLLARDATRWKGRMVVAVDGKTLRGAKTRDMAAPHLLAAVTRGGIVAAQHQLPAKTGEIAALPVLLESLPRSKIVVTADALHTQRSTACTLTGQGHDYVLTVKGNQPRLRTALKALPWKNIPAHHSTTTGHGRRVRRTIKVCQVPDWIDWPGARQVAQLRRTRTIDGRKTVEVVYLITSLDAR
;
A
#
# COMPACT_ATOMS: atom_id res chain seq x y z
N MET A 1 28.18 9.67 0.41
CA MET A 1 27.02 10.55 0.56
C MET A 1 26.57 10.98 -0.83
N CYS A 2 25.72 10.22 -1.47
CA CYS A 2 25.04 10.61 -2.72
C CYS A 2 23.56 10.67 -2.42
N SER A 3 23.08 11.89 -2.17
CA SER A 3 21.65 12.17 -2.07
C SER A 3 21.09 12.17 -3.49
N SER A 4 20.64 11.01 -3.97
CA SER A 4 19.84 10.94 -5.18
C SER A 4 18.46 11.50 -4.86
N SER A 5 18.26 12.78 -5.18
CA SER A 5 16.93 13.38 -5.22
C SER A 5 16.08 12.62 -6.25
N LEU A 6 15.21 11.75 -5.77
CA LEU A 6 14.16 11.14 -6.59
C LEU A 6 13.35 12.28 -7.22
N THR A 7 13.50 12.45 -8.53
CA THR A 7 12.73 13.43 -9.29
C THR A 7 11.27 12.96 -9.29
N VAL A 8 10.43 13.64 -8.51
CA VAL A 8 9.00 13.32 -8.44
C VAL A 8 8.39 13.47 -9.83
N PRO A 9 7.71 12.44 -10.38
CA PRO A 9 7.09 12.54 -11.69
C PRO A 9 6.06 13.68 -11.73
N VAL A 10 6.16 14.57 -12.71
CA VAL A 10 5.24 15.69 -12.90
C VAL A 10 3.85 15.14 -13.24
N CYS A 11 2.81 15.70 -12.66
CA CYS A 11 1.41 15.39 -12.97
C CYS A 11 1.19 15.53 -14.50
N GLY A 12 0.73 14.45 -15.16
CA GLY A 12 0.55 14.38 -16.62
C GLY A 12 1.56 13.51 -17.37
N GLN A 13 2.66 13.09 -16.73
CA GLN A 13 3.62 12.20 -17.36
C GLN A 13 3.04 10.77 -17.52
N TRP A 14 3.17 10.21 -18.73
CA TRP A 14 2.77 8.82 -18.99
C TRP A 14 3.70 7.83 -18.25
N LEU A 15 3.19 6.67 -17.85
CA LEU A 15 3.97 5.64 -17.13
C LEU A 15 5.24 5.23 -17.90
N LEU A 16 5.19 5.20 -19.23
CA LEU A 16 6.35 4.97 -20.09
C LEU A 16 7.47 6.00 -19.84
N GLY A 17 7.10 7.27 -19.65
CA GLY A 17 8.06 8.32 -19.29
C GLY A 17 8.70 8.12 -17.93
N VAL A 18 7.95 7.61 -16.95
CA VAL A 18 8.49 7.22 -15.64
C VAL A 18 9.49 6.07 -15.78
N PHE A 19 9.15 5.05 -16.55
CA PHE A 19 10.07 3.93 -16.82
C PHE A 19 11.34 4.37 -17.55
N ALA A 20 11.28 5.40 -18.38
CA ALA A 20 12.44 5.94 -19.08
C ALA A 20 13.46 6.63 -18.14
N THR A 21 13.05 7.01 -16.91
CA THR A 21 13.94 7.60 -15.91
C THR A 21 14.68 6.57 -15.05
N ILE A 22 14.27 5.29 -15.11
CA ILE A 22 14.91 4.20 -14.37
C ILE A 22 16.25 3.88 -15.00
N ALA A 23 17.29 3.78 -14.18
CA ALA A 23 18.62 3.41 -14.64
C ALA A 23 18.63 1.98 -15.22
N ASP A 24 19.12 1.83 -16.46
CA ASP A 24 19.20 0.51 -17.08
C ASP A 24 20.41 -0.26 -16.51
N PRO A 25 20.20 -1.31 -15.70
CA PRO A 25 21.27 -2.05 -15.05
C PRO A 25 22.10 -2.89 -16.02
N ARG A 26 21.66 -3.01 -17.28
CA ARG A 26 22.34 -3.85 -18.28
C ARG A 26 23.52 -3.12 -18.93
N GLY A 27 24.57 -3.85 -19.22
CA GLY A 27 25.67 -3.35 -20.08
C GLY A 27 25.20 -3.06 -21.52
N ARG A 28 25.92 -2.17 -22.23
CA ARG A 28 25.55 -1.71 -23.59
C ARG A 28 25.22 -2.84 -24.58
N ARG A 29 25.94 -3.95 -24.54
CA ARG A 29 25.70 -5.11 -25.42
C ARG A 29 24.37 -5.83 -25.14
N GLY A 30 23.80 -5.72 -23.92
CA GLY A 30 22.53 -6.34 -23.52
C GLY A 30 21.27 -5.52 -23.85
N ARG A 31 21.39 -4.28 -24.35
CA ARG A 31 20.30 -3.33 -24.53
C ARG A 31 19.64 -3.43 -25.92
N ARG A 32 19.35 -4.66 -26.38
CA ARG A 32 18.62 -4.85 -27.66
C ARG A 32 17.17 -4.32 -27.60
N HIS A 33 16.53 -4.42 -26.46
CA HIS A 33 15.22 -3.88 -26.17
C HIS A 33 15.36 -2.73 -25.18
N ASP A 34 14.63 -1.67 -25.40
CA ASP A 34 14.55 -0.53 -24.50
C ASP A 34 13.94 -0.95 -23.16
N LEU A 35 14.55 -0.50 -22.04
CA LEU A 35 14.09 -0.86 -20.71
C LEU A 35 12.65 -0.41 -20.48
N ALA A 36 12.36 0.86 -20.78
CA ALA A 36 11.04 1.45 -20.58
C ALA A 36 9.97 0.70 -21.39
N GLY A 37 10.28 0.33 -22.65
CA GLY A 37 9.37 -0.44 -23.47
C GLY A 37 9.08 -1.83 -22.89
N VAL A 38 10.10 -2.56 -22.38
CA VAL A 38 9.89 -3.86 -21.77
C VAL A 38 9.07 -3.76 -20.49
N LEU A 39 9.33 -2.76 -19.64
CA LEU A 39 8.54 -2.52 -18.43
C LEU A 39 7.09 -2.17 -18.75
N ALA A 40 6.86 -1.36 -19.77
CA ALA A 40 5.52 -1.01 -20.21
C ALA A 40 4.76 -2.20 -20.79
N ILE A 41 5.42 -3.04 -21.60
CA ILE A 41 4.85 -4.31 -22.11
C ILE A 41 4.48 -5.23 -20.94
N ALA A 42 5.40 -5.43 -19.98
CA ALA A 42 5.14 -6.28 -18.83
C ALA A 42 3.96 -5.74 -17.99
N THR A 43 3.91 -4.43 -17.77
CA THR A 43 2.81 -3.79 -17.03
C THR A 43 1.47 -3.95 -17.76
N ALA A 44 1.43 -3.71 -19.09
CA ALA A 44 0.22 -3.87 -19.88
C ALA A 44 -0.28 -5.32 -19.87
N ALA A 45 0.62 -6.30 -20.02
CA ALA A 45 0.29 -7.71 -19.94
C ALA A 45 -0.29 -8.10 -18.56
N VAL A 46 0.32 -7.63 -17.47
CA VAL A 46 -0.20 -7.86 -16.11
C VAL A 46 -1.58 -7.23 -15.92
N CYS A 47 -1.80 -6.01 -16.42
CA CYS A 47 -3.12 -5.37 -16.40
C CYS A 47 -4.14 -6.13 -17.26
N ALA A 48 -3.71 -6.84 -18.30
CA ALA A 48 -4.54 -7.73 -19.12
C ALA A 48 -4.75 -9.13 -18.50
N GLY A 49 -4.16 -9.41 -17.32
CA GLY A 49 -4.35 -10.66 -16.58
C GLY A 49 -3.18 -11.65 -16.64
N ALA A 50 -2.06 -11.30 -17.27
CA ALA A 50 -0.87 -12.17 -17.27
C ALA A 50 -0.33 -12.36 -15.85
N SER A 51 -0.18 -13.60 -15.42
CA SER A 51 0.24 -13.98 -14.06
C SER A 51 1.61 -14.65 -13.98
N SER A 52 2.30 -14.78 -15.11
CA SER A 52 3.65 -15.36 -15.20
C SER A 52 4.48 -14.68 -16.29
N LEU A 53 5.81 -14.86 -16.24
CA LEU A 53 6.70 -14.31 -17.26
C LEU A 53 6.44 -14.91 -18.66
N VAL A 54 6.04 -16.17 -18.70
CA VAL A 54 5.60 -16.85 -19.94
C VAL A 54 4.36 -16.16 -20.49
N ALA A 55 3.31 -15.98 -19.65
CA ALA A 55 2.08 -15.31 -20.06
C ALA A 55 2.31 -13.86 -20.53
N ILE A 56 3.26 -13.14 -19.93
CA ILE A 56 3.66 -11.80 -20.40
C ILE A 56 4.26 -11.87 -21.81
N ALA A 57 5.14 -12.84 -22.08
CA ALA A 57 5.75 -12.98 -23.40
C ALA A 57 4.75 -13.44 -24.46
N GLU A 58 3.84 -14.36 -24.12
CA GLU A 58 2.74 -14.80 -24.99
C GLU A 58 1.80 -13.64 -25.31
N TRP A 59 1.34 -12.89 -24.29
CA TRP A 59 0.52 -11.71 -24.50
C TRP A 59 1.18 -10.69 -25.44
N ALA A 60 2.48 -10.44 -25.26
CA ALA A 60 3.21 -9.52 -26.12
C ALA A 60 3.36 -10.03 -27.57
N ALA A 61 3.49 -11.35 -27.75
CA ALA A 61 3.51 -11.98 -29.08
C ALA A 61 2.13 -11.90 -29.77
N ASP A 62 1.05 -12.13 -29.02
CA ASP A 62 -0.35 -12.08 -29.51
C ASP A 62 -0.77 -10.67 -29.91
N VAL A 63 -0.38 -9.65 -29.10
CA VAL A 63 -0.60 -8.22 -29.47
C VAL A 63 0.11 -7.86 -30.77
N GLY A 64 1.25 -8.48 -30.99
CA GLY A 64 2.03 -8.37 -32.21
C GLY A 64 2.93 -7.13 -32.27
N ARG A 65 3.97 -7.28 -33.07
CA ARG A 65 5.04 -6.28 -33.20
C ARG A 65 4.52 -4.90 -33.64
N ASP A 66 3.62 -4.89 -34.61
CA ASP A 66 3.21 -3.63 -35.27
C ASP A 66 2.35 -2.79 -34.33
N LEU A 67 1.45 -3.40 -33.54
CA LEU A 67 0.65 -2.69 -32.54
C LEU A 67 1.52 -2.19 -31.38
N LEU A 68 2.47 -2.99 -30.91
CA LEU A 68 3.42 -2.57 -29.88
C LEU A 68 4.32 -1.41 -30.36
N ALA A 69 4.73 -1.43 -31.63
CA ALA A 69 5.51 -0.33 -32.22
C ALA A 69 4.68 0.94 -32.37
N THR A 70 3.46 0.84 -32.89
CA THR A 70 2.54 1.98 -33.03
C THR A 70 2.18 2.61 -31.69
N SER A 71 2.06 1.79 -30.62
CA SER A 71 1.82 2.25 -29.26
C SER A 71 3.06 2.81 -28.56
N GLY A 72 4.22 2.86 -29.21
CA GLY A 72 5.48 3.34 -28.64
C GLY A 72 6.12 2.40 -27.60
N LEU A 73 5.60 1.19 -27.44
CA LEU A 73 6.10 0.20 -26.47
C LEU A 73 7.27 -0.62 -27.05
N LEU A 74 7.42 -0.64 -28.36
CA LEU A 74 8.49 -1.32 -29.05
C LEU A 74 9.08 -0.38 -30.13
N ARG A 75 10.40 -0.37 -30.27
CA ARG A 75 11.04 0.37 -31.35
C ARG A 75 10.70 -0.26 -32.71
N PRO A 76 10.41 0.54 -33.74
CA PRO A 76 10.13 0.04 -35.10
C PRO A 76 11.21 -0.93 -35.57
N GLY A 77 10.82 -2.01 -36.24
CA GLY A 77 11.72 -3.03 -36.77
C GLY A 77 12.33 -3.98 -35.74
N ARG A 78 12.05 -3.80 -34.43
CA ARG A 78 12.53 -4.73 -33.39
C ARG A 78 11.57 -5.90 -33.24
N ARG A 79 12.11 -7.07 -32.86
CA ARG A 79 11.30 -8.23 -32.47
C ARG A 79 10.68 -8.01 -31.10
N VAL A 80 9.57 -8.67 -30.82
CA VAL A 80 8.96 -8.73 -29.48
C VAL A 80 9.96 -9.39 -28.52
N PRO A 81 10.13 -8.87 -27.28
CA PRO A 81 11.02 -9.46 -26.32
C PRO A 81 10.56 -10.87 -25.92
N SER A 82 11.49 -11.84 -25.93
CA SER A 82 11.22 -13.21 -25.48
C SER A 82 11.09 -13.28 -23.96
N GLU A 83 10.47 -14.34 -23.45
CA GLU A 83 10.36 -14.62 -22.02
C GLU A 83 11.72 -14.51 -21.30
N SER A 84 12.75 -15.13 -21.82
CA SER A 84 14.11 -15.09 -21.26
C SER A 84 14.72 -13.69 -21.24
N THR A 85 14.33 -12.83 -22.18
CA THR A 85 14.74 -11.41 -22.19
C THR A 85 14.02 -10.63 -21.11
N ILE A 86 12.69 -10.79 -20.99
CA ILE A 86 11.86 -10.16 -19.94
C ILE A 86 12.36 -10.59 -18.58
N ARG A 87 12.57 -11.88 -18.35
CA ARG A 87 13.08 -12.47 -17.10
C ARG A 87 14.40 -11.82 -16.68
N ARG A 88 15.39 -11.81 -17.57
CA ARG A 88 16.72 -11.24 -17.24
C ARG A 88 16.65 -9.76 -16.91
N ILE A 89 15.80 -9.01 -17.59
CA ILE A 89 15.61 -7.58 -17.33
C ILE A 89 15.00 -7.38 -15.95
N LEU A 90 13.88 -8.06 -15.66
CA LEU A 90 13.17 -7.90 -14.40
C LEU A 90 13.99 -8.39 -13.20
N GLN A 91 14.80 -9.44 -13.37
CA GLN A 91 15.70 -9.93 -12.32
C GLN A 91 16.89 -8.99 -12.02
N ALA A 92 17.29 -8.17 -13.00
CA ALA A 92 18.42 -7.24 -12.84
C ALA A 92 17.99 -5.89 -12.26
N LEU A 93 16.69 -5.60 -12.20
CA LEU A 93 16.15 -4.34 -11.68
C LEU A 93 16.17 -4.29 -10.16
N ASP A 94 16.39 -3.10 -9.63
CA ASP A 94 16.07 -2.80 -8.24
C ASP A 94 14.55 -2.71 -8.08
N ALA A 95 13.97 -3.67 -7.34
CA ALA A 95 12.53 -3.76 -7.13
C ALA A 95 12.00 -2.62 -6.25
N ASP A 96 12.79 -2.13 -5.30
CA ASP A 96 12.40 -1.04 -4.40
C ASP A 96 12.41 0.29 -5.17
N GLU A 97 13.42 0.53 -6.04
CA GLU A 97 13.44 1.71 -6.92
C GLU A 97 12.22 1.71 -7.87
N LEU A 98 11.96 0.60 -8.55
CA LEU A 98 10.79 0.47 -9.43
C LEU A 98 9.48 0.72 -8.68
N SER A 99 9.35 0.14 -7.48
CA SER A 99 8.18 0.29 -6.63
C SER A 99 7.97 1.75 -6.19
N ALA A 100 9.04 2.42 -5.76
CA ALA A 100 9.01 3.83 -5.36
C ALA A 100 8.59 4.74 -6.53
N MET A 101 9.14 4.52 -7.73
CA MET A 101 8.82 5.31 -8.93
C MET A 101 7.35 5.14 -9.35
N VAL A 102 6.86 3.91 -9.41
CA VAL A 102 5.46 3.61 -9.74
C VAL A 102 4.51 4.15 -8.67
N GLY A 103 4.84 3.98 -7.40
CA GLY A 103 4.06 4.51 -6.27
C GLY A 103 3.94 6.03 -6.31
N ALA A 104 5.05 6.74 -6.54
CA ALA A 104 5.06 8.19 -6.68
C ALA A 104 4.21 8.67 -7.87
N TRP A 105 4.29 7.98 -9.01
CA TRP A 105 3.47 8.28 -10.18
C TRP A 105 1.98 8.08 -9.92
N LEU A 106 1.60 6.97 -9.27
CA LEU A 106 0.22 6.69 -8.88
C LEU A 106 -0.32 7.74 -7.92
N LEU A 107 0.46 8.13 -6.91
CA LEU A 107 0.10 9.17 -5.95
C LEU A 107 -0.11 10.53 -6.61
N ALA A 108 0.78 10.93 -7.54
CA ALA A 108 0.66 12.20 -8.26
C ALA A 108 -0.67 12.28 -9.05
N ARG A 109 -1.13 11.16 -9.62
CA ARG A 109 -2.42 11.08 -10.32
C ARG A 109 -3.62 11.06 -9.38
N ASP A 110 -3.46 10.51 -8.19
CA ASP A 110 -4.54 10.44 -7.19
C ASP A 110 -4.66 11.74 -6.38
N ALA A 111 -3.59 12.51 -6.24
CA ALA A 111 -3.55 13.75 -5.46
C ALA A 111 -4.63 14.78 -5.87
N THR A 112 -5.02 14.78 -7.13
CA THR A 112 -6.10 15.67 -7.65
C THR A 112 -7.50 15.26 -7.17
N ARG A 113 -7.67 14.05 -6.66
CA ARG A 113 -8.97 13.48 -6.23
C ARG A 113 -9.28 13.70 -4.75
N TRP A 114 -8.28 14.14 -3.96
CA TRP A 114 -8.40 14.21 -2.51
C TRP A 114 -8.53 15.66 -2.01
N LYS A 115 -9.58 15.91 -1.25
CA LYS A 115 -9.70 17.10 -0.41
C LYS A 115 -9.40 16.68 1.03
N GLY A 116 -8.42 17.31 1.67
CA GLY A 116 -8.07 17.05 3.07
C GLY A 116 -6.83 16.20 3.29
N ARG A 117 -6.72 15.56 4.46
CA ARG A 117 -5.57 14.74 4.83
C ARG A 117 -5.57 13.41 4.07
N MET A 118 -4.43 13.03 3.54
CA MET A 118 -4.25 11.70 2.94
C MET A 118 -4.30 10.64 4.04
N VAL A 119 -5.15 9.63 3.85
CA VAL A 119 -5.22 8.47 4.73
C VAL A 119 -4.60 7.28 4.03
N VAL A 120 -3.68 6.61 4.68
CA VAL A 120 -3.05 5.38 4.20
C VAL A 120 -3.31 4.23 5.17
N ALA A 121 -3.65 3.08 4.62
CA ALA A 121 -3.74 1.83 5.36
C ALA A 121 -2.44 1.06 5.18
N VAL A 122 -1.80 0.67 6.29
CA VAL A 122 -0.59 -0.17 6.27
C VAL A 122 -1.00 -1.61 6.57
N ASP A 123 -0.58 -2.53 5.70
CA ASP A 123 -0.89 -3.96 5.82
C ASP A 123 0.23 -4.81 5.22
N GLY A 124 0.56 -5.92 5.89
CA GLY A 124 1.52 -6.91 5.41
C GLY A 124 0.87 -7.96 4.52
N LYS A 125 1.53 -8.32 3.41
CA LYS A 125 1.04 -9.35 2.47
C LYS A 125 2.15 -10.30 2.08
N THR A 126 1.92 -11.60 2.30
CA THR A 126 2.80 -12.65 1.78
C THR A 126 2.39 -13.03 0.37
N LEU A 127 3.29 -12.90 -0.58
CA LEU A 127 3.08 -13.28 -1.98
C LEU A 127 3.22 -14.80 -2.13
N ARG A 128 2.21 -15.55 -1.69
CA ARG A 128 2.25 -17.03 -1.65
C ARG A 128 2.56 -17.67 -3.00
N GLY A 129 2.07 -17.07 -4.11
CA GLY A 129 2.32 -17.55 -5.47
C GLY A 129 3.76 -17.35 -5.96
N ALA A 130 4.56 -16.53 -5.27
CA ALA A 130 5.97 -16.30 -5.59
C ALA A 130 6.93 -17.22 -4.82
N LYS A 131 6.40 -18.17 -4.02
CA LYS A 131 7.22 -19.20 -3.35
C LYS A 131 7.83 -20.12 -4.40
N THR A 132 9.15 -20.34 -4.32
CA THR A 132 9.85 -21.36 -5.11
C THR A 132 10.34 -22.49 -4.19
N ARG A 133 10.98 -23.51 -4.80
CA ARG A 133 11.58 -24.62 -4.06
C ARG A 133 12.69 -24.14 -3.12
N ASP A 134 13.45 -23.11 -3.56
CA ASP A 134 14.66 -22.63 -2.89
C ASP A 134 14.47 -21.31 -2.15
N MET A 135 13.33 -20.64 -2.35
CA MET A 135 13.04 -19.33 -1.73
C MET A 135 11.66 -19.29 -1.08
N ALA A 136 11.62 -18.75 0.12
CA ALA A 136 10.35 -18.44 0.81
C ALA A 136 9.56 -17.39 0.02
N ALA A 137 8.23 -17.41 0.17
CA ALA A 137 7.38 -16.40 -0.43
C ALA A 137 7.75 -15.00 0.12
N PRO A 138 7.98 -14.00 -0.73
CA PRO A 138 8.24 -12.64 -0.30
C PRO A 138 7.10 -12.10 0.57
N HIS A 139 7.46 -11.40 1.63
CA HIS A 139 6.52 -10.66 2.46
C HIS A 139 6.68 -9.17 2.20
N LEU A 140 5.60 -8.50 1.83
CA LEU A 140 5.58 -7.07 1.53
C LEU A 140 4.80 -6.33 2.60
N LEU A 141 5.34 -5.22 3.08
CA LEU A 141 4.59 -4.21 3.81
C LEU A 141 4.19 -3.12 2.84
N ALA A 142 2.91 -2.78 2.77
CA ALA A 142 2.39 -1.81 1.82
C ALA A 142 1.56 -0.74 2.50
N ALA A 143 1.67 0.49 2.01
CA ALA A 143 0.82 1.63 2.35
C ALA A 143 -0.15 1.88 1.20
N VAL A 144 -1.45 1.73 1.47
CA VAL A 144 -2.52 1.83 0.46
C VAL A 144 -3.40 3.03 0.79
N THR A 145 -3.64 3.91 -0.19
CA THR A 145 -4.53 5.06 -0.01
C THR A 145 -6.00 4.61 0.05
N ARG A 146 -6.88 5.49 0.50
CA ARG A 146 -8.34 5.27 0.49
C ARG A 146 -8.88 4.92 -0.90
N GLY A 147 -8.24 5.39 -1.97
CA GLY A 147 -8.58 5.07 -3.35
C GLY A 147 -8.12 3.69 -3.84
N GLY A 148 -7.45 2.92 -2.98
CA GLY A 148 -6.89 1.61 -3.35
C GLY A 148 -5.55 1.70 -4.08
N ILE A 149 -4.92 2.88 -4.10
CA ILE A 149 -3.60 3.09 -4.70
C ILE A 149 -2.53 2.62 -3.72
N VAL A 150 -1.62 1.77 -4.16
CA VAL A 150 -0.40 1.43 -3.43
C VAL A 150 0.55 2.62 -3.52
N ALA A 151 0.64 3.38 -2.43
CA ALA A 151 1.46 4.60 -2.33
C ALA A 151 2.95 4.28 -2.16
N ALA A 152 3.24 3.25 -1.38
CA ALA A 152 4.57 2.71 -1.16
C ALA A 152 4.45 1.23 -0.78
N GLN A 153 5.48 0.46 -1.08
CA GLN A 153 5.65 -0.90 -0.59
C GLN A 153 7.11 -1.21 -0.38
N HIS A 154 7.40 -2.09 0.56
CA HIS A 154 8.75 -2.52 0.89
C HIS A 154 8.77 -4.03 1.13
N GLN A 155 9.74 -4.73 0.53
CA GLN A 155 9.93 -6.15 0.80
C GLN A 155 10.65 -6.35 2.12
N LEU A 156 10.05 -7.15 2.99
CA LEU A 156 10.63 -7.47 4.29
C LEU A 156 11.71 -8.54 4.14
N PRO A 157 12.92 -8.32 4.68
CA PRO A 157 13.90 -9.39 4.85
C PRO A 157 13.31 -10.52 5.71
N ALA A 158 13.68 -11.77 5.44
CA ALA A 158 13.09 -12.98 6.04
C ALA A 158 13.02 -13.01 7.58
N LYS A 159 13.80 -12.18 8.26
CA LYS A 159 13.84 -12.09 9.73
C LYS A 159 13.33 -10.75 10.30
N THR A 160 12.87 -9.84 9.45
CA THR A 160 12.42 -8.50 9.87
C THR A 160 10.90 -8.52 10.05
N GLY A 161 10.43 -8.12 11.23
CA GLY A 161 9.01 -7.97 11.49
C GLY A 161 8.44 -6.68 10.86
N GLU A 162 7.15 -6.67 10.57
CA GLU A 162 6.42 -5.53 9.98
C GLU A 162 6.59 -4.24 10.79
N ILE A 163 6.66 -4.35 12.13
CA ILE A 163 6.81 -3.20 13.04
C ILE A 163 8.14 -2.49 12.79
N ALA A 164 9.24 -3.24 12.59
CA ALA A 164 10.56 -2.68 12.35
C ALA A 164 10.69 -2.05 10.94
N ALA A 165 9.90 -2.52 9.98
CA ALA A 165 9.92 -2.02 8.61
C ALA A 165 9.01 -0.79 8.39
N LEU A 166 8.10 -0.51 9.31
CA LEU A 166 7.18 0.63 9.18
C LEU A 166 7.88 1.98 9.01
N PRO A 167 8.94 2.34 9.77
CA PRO A 167 9.65 3.60 9.56
C PRO A 167 10.19 3.75 8.14
N VAL A 168 10.80 2.70 7.59
CA VAL A 168 11.35 2.68 6.22
C VAL A 168 10.26 2.87 5.18
N LEU A 169 9.11 2.19 5.35
CA LEU A 169 7.96 2.38 4.48
C LEU A 169 7.46 3.83 4.50
N LEU A 170 7.40 4.46 5.67
CA LEU A 170 6.93 5.84 5.83
C LEU A 170 7.86 6.85 5.16
N GLU A 171 9.18 6.61 5.13
CA GLU A 171 10.15 7.45 4.43
C GLU A 171 9.91 7.52 2.92
N SER A 172 9.29 6.48 2.36
CA SER A 172 8.91 6.41 0.94
C SER A 172 7.62 7.17 0.61
N LEU A 173 6.90 7.66 1.64
CA LEU A 173 5.67 8.44 1.46
C LEU A 173 5.96 9.94 1.37
N PRO A 174 5.05 10.75 0.78
CA PRO A 174 5.20 12.20 0.77
C PRO A 174 5.38 12.76 2.18
N ARG A 175 6.26 13.75 2.34
CA ARG A 175 6.51 14.42 3.64
C ARG A 175 5.34 15.26 4.15
N SER A 176 4.20 15.27 3.47
CA SER A 176 2.98 15.89 3.94
C SER A 176 2.39 15.12 5.13
N LYS A 177 1.66 15.83 6.00
CA LYS A 177 0.99 15.21 7.14
C LYS A 177 -0.08 14.22 6.67
N ILE A 178 0.15 12.93 6.91
CA ILE A 178 -0.76 11.83 6.58
C ILE A 178 -1.42 11.25 7.83
N VAL A 179 -2.51 10.51 7.65
CA VAL A 179 -3.14 9.69 8.69
C VAL A 179 -2.85 8.23 8.37
N VAL A 180 -2.10 7.57 9.24
CA VAL A 180 -1.78 6.14 9.10
C VAL A 180 -2.82 5.30 9.85
N THR A 181 -3.43 4.35 9.14
CA THR A 181 -4.25 3.31 9.75
C THR A 181 -3.54 1.97 9.63
N ALA A 182 -3.52 1.21 10.71
CA ALA A 182 -2.89 -0.10 10.71
C ALA A 182 -3.67 -1.08 11.59
N ASP A 183 -3.38 -2.36 11.41
CA ASP A 183 -3.97 -3.41 12.22
C ASP A 183 -3.43 -3.40 13.67
N ALA A 184 -3.90 -4.36 14.48
CA ALA A 184 -3.51 -4.43 15.88
C ALA A 184 -2.02 -4.77 16.09
N LEU A 185 -1.36 -5.42 15.14
CA LEU A 185 0.08 -5.72 15.23
C LEU A 185 0.89 -4.43 15.40
N HIS A 186 0.52 -3.41 14.63
CA HIS A 186 1.15 -2.09 14.64
C HIS A 186 0.71 -1.20 15.82
N THR A 187 -0.23 -1.65 16.66
CA THR A 187 -0.62 -0.90 17.86
C THR A 187 0.42 -1.09 18.96
N GLN A 188 1.52 -0.36 18.81
CA GLN A 188 2.66 -0.34 19.74
C GLN A 188 2.99 1.11 20.12
N ARG A 189 3.50 1.33 21.34
CA ARG A 189 3.92 2.68 21.76
C ARG A 189 5.03 3.23 20.86
N SER A 190 5.99 2.38 20.47
CA SER A 190 7.06 2.76 19.54
C SER A 190 6.51 3.23 18.19
N THR A 191 5.53 2.52 17.64
CA THR A 191 4.85 2.93 16.39
C THR A 191 4.18 4.29 16.53
N ALA A 192 3.44 4.52 17.62
CA ALA A 192 2.80 5.80 17.89
C ALA A 192 3.83 6.94 18.03
N CYS A 193 4.95 6.70 18.75
CA CYS A 193 6.06 7.66 18.86
C CYS A 193 6.67 7.98 17.48
N THR A 194 6.95 6.97 16.67
CA THR A 194 7.52 7.16 15.32
C THR A 194 6.60 8.02 14.46
N LEU A 195 5.31 7.69 14.40
CA LEU A 195 4.34 8.43 13.59
C LEU A 195 4.21 9.89 14.03
N THR A 196 4.04 10.13 15.33
CA THR A 196 3.92 11.50 15.85
C THR A 196 5.23 12.29 15.74
N GLY A 197 6.37 11.63 15.95
CA GLY A 197 7.71 12.24 15.79
C GLY A 197 8.00 12.66 14.34
N GLN A 198 7.44 11.96 13.36
CA GLN A 198 7.50 12.33 11.94
C GLN A 198 6.39 13.32 11.52
N GLY A 199 5.55 13.78 12.46
CA GLY A 199 4.47 14.73 12.19
C GLY A 199 3.22 14.11 11.58
N HIS A 200 3.10 12.78 11.57
CA HIS A 200 1.94 12.07 11.07
C HIS A 200 0.89 11.83 12.15
N ASP A 201 -0.36 11.66 11.73
CA ASP A 201 -1.44 11.20 12.60
C ASP A 201 -1.64 9.69 12.43
N TYR A 202 -2.29 9.08 13.41
CA TYR A 202 -2.62 7.66 13.34
C TYR A 202 -4.06 7.35 13.78
N VAL A 203 -4.57 6.22 13.31
CA VAL A 203 -5.75 5.52 13.85
C VAL A 203 -5.37 4.04 13.98
N LEU A 204 -5.12 3.59 15.20
CA LEU A 204 -4.64 2.24 15.49
C LEU A 204 -5.71 1.37 16.14
N THR A 205 -5.77 0.11 15.73
CA THR A 205 -6.74 -0.87 16.23
C THR A 205 -6.23 -1.53 17.51
N VAL A 206 -6.97 -1.38 18.62
CA VAL A 206 -6.61 -1.97 19.92
C VAL A 206 -7.26 -3.34 20.10
N LYS A 207 -6.44 -4.38 20.18
CA LYS A 207 -6.86 -5.78 20.41
C LYS A 207 -6.12 -6.42 21.61
N GLY A 208 -6.06 -7.75 21.63
CA GLY A 208 -5.46 -8.53 22.71
C GLY A 208 -3.95 -8.36 22.88
N ASN A 209 -3.23 -7.87 21.88
CA ASN A 209 -1.80 -7.52 21.96
C ASN A 209 -1.52 -6.34 22.92
N GLN A 210 -2.55 -5.52 23.22
CA GLN A 210 -2.50 -4.42 24.19
C GLN A 210 -3.58 -4.63 25.27
N PRO A 211 -3.45 -5.64 26.16
CA PRO A 211 -4.53 -6.07 27.05
C PRO A 211 -4.93 -5.00 28.05
N ARG A 212 -3.98 -4.27 28.64
CA ARG A 212 -4.24 -3.18 29.59
C ARG A 212 -5.00 -2.04 28.93
N LEU A 213 -4.52 -1.57 27.77
CA LEU A 213 -5.19 -0.51 27.00
C LEU A 213 -6.59 -0.95 26.57
N ARG A 214 -6.74 -2.17 26.08
CA ARG A 214 -8.05 -2.72 25.68
C ARG A 214 -9.04 -2.75 26.85
N THR A 215 -8.60 -3.17 28.04
CA THR A 215 -9.43 -3.19 29.26
C THR A 215 -9.84 -1.78 29.65
N ALA A 216 -8.90 -0.84 29.64
CA ALA A 216 -9.15 0.57 29.89
C ALA A 216 -10.21 1.14 28.93
N LEU A 217 -10.05 0.93 27.63
CA LEU A 217 -11.01 1.41 26.63
C LEU A 217 -12.40 0.74 26.76
N LYS A 218 -12.43 -0.55 27.13
CA LYS A 218 -13.70 -1.26 27.35
C LYS A 218 -14.49 -0.68 28.52
N ALA A 219 -13.81 -0.19 29.56
CA ALA A 219 -14.43 0.34 30.78
C ALA A 219 -15.03 1.75 30.62
N LEU A 220 -14.76 2.46 29.51
CA LEU A 220 -15.29 3.80 29.28
C LEU A 220 -16.83 3.81 29.20
N PRO A 221 -17.48 4.93 29.54
CA PRO A 221 -18.94 5.05 29.60
C PRO A 221 -19.57 5.20 28.19
N TRP A 222 -19.34 4.23 27.33
CA TRP A 222 -19.79 4.24 25.92
C TRP A 222 -21.29 4.43 25.74
N LYS A 223 -22.11 4.12 26.77
CA LYS A 223 -23.56 4.33 26.72
C LYS A 223 -23.91 5.81 26.57
N ASN A 224 -23.15 6.69 27.19
CA ASN A 224 -23.41 8.13 27.26
C ASN A 224 -22.81 8.91 26.09
N ILE A 225 -22.01 8.25 25.22
CA ILE A 225 -21.33 8.90 24.10
C ILE A 225 -22.23 8.84 22.86
N PRO A 226 -22.44 9.98 22.17
CA PRO A 226 -23.21 10.04 20.92
C PRO A 226 -22.66 9.05 19.87
N ALA A 227 -23.55 8.51 19.06
CA ALA A 227 -23.22 7.50 18.08
C ALA A 227 -23.52 7.95 16.66
N HIS A 228 -22.58 7.75 15.75
CA HIS A 228 -22.81 7.84 14.31
C HIS A 228 -23.04 6.46 13.72
N HIS A 229 -23.97 6.36 12.78
CA HIS A 229 -24.37 5.11 12.17
C HIS A 229 -24.20 5.13 10.66
N SER A 230 -23.74 4.02 10.11
CA SER A 230 -23.79 3.76 8.66
C SER A 230 -24.28 2.35 8.41
N THR A 231 -25.04 2.17 7.32
CA THR A 231 -25.49 0.84 6.90
C THR A 231 -25.16 0.65 5.43
N THR A 232 -24.59 -0.49 5.11
CA THR A 232 -24.33 -0.91 3.74
C THR A 232 -25.00 -2.28 3.50
N THR A 233 -25.64 -2.45 2.34
CA THR A 233 -26.24 -3.71 1.90
C THR A 233 -25.64 -4.10 0.57
N GLY A 234 -25.28 -5.36 0.40
CA GLY A 234 -24.69 -5.88 -0.83
C GLY A 234 -24.21 -7.32 -0.65
N HIS A 235 -24.13 -8.06 -1.74
CA HIS A 235 -23.65 -9.45 -1.76
C HIS A 235 -24.33 -10.34 -0.68
N GLY A 236 -25.66 -10.26 -0.55
CA GLY A 236 -26.45 -11.07 0.40
C GLY A 236 -26.24 -10.70 1.88
N ARG A 237 -25.57 -9.57 2.18
CA ARG A 237 -25.29 -9.16 3.57
C ARG A 237 -25.69 -7.71 3.84
N ARG A 238 -26.17 -7.46 5.05
CA ARG A 238 -26.37 -6.11 5.60
C ARG A 238 -25.35 -5.87 6.71
N VAL A 239 -24.60 -4.78 6.60
CA VAL A 239 -23.59 -4.40 7.61
C VAL A 239 -23.95 -3.02 8.16
N ARG A 240 -24.33 -2.98 9.45
CA ARG A 240 -24.47 -1.73 10.21
C ARG A 240 -23.22 -1.47 11.02
N ARG A 241 -22.65 -0.28 10.85
CA ARG A 241 -21.54 0.22 11.66
C ARG A 241 -22.04 1.32 12.57
N THR A 242 -21.64 1.26 13.83
CA THR A 242 -21.90 2.27 14.84
C THR A 242 -20.56 2.70 15.40
N ILE A 243 -20.21 3.97 15.28
CA ILE A 243 -18.99 4.53 15.85
C ILE A 243 -19.35 5.54 16.95
N LYS A 244 -18.63 5.47 18.05
CA LYS A 244 -18.66 6.42 19.17
C LYS A 244 -17.23 6.89 19.41
N VAL A 245 -17.05 8.19 19.59
CA VAL A 245 -15.72 8.80 19.76
C VAL A 245 -15.76 9.73 20.97
N CYS A 246 -14.72 9.70 21.79
CA CYS A 246 -14.53 10.64 22.89
C CYS A 246 -13.05 11.01 23.02
N GLN A 247 -12.77 12.05 23.78
CA GLN A 247 -11.40 12.40 24.15
C GLN A 247 -10.77 11.26 24.95
N VAL A 248 -9.46 11.06 24.76
CA VAL A 248 -8.70 10.10 25.57
C VAL A 248 -8.66 10.64 27.03
N PRO A 249 -9.04 9.83 28.01
CA PRO A 249 -8.91 10.24 29.41
C PRO A 249 -7.43 10.41 29.82
N ASP A 250 -7.15 11.35 30.71
CA ASP A 250 -5.78 11.70 31.14
C ASP A 250 -5.02 10.54 31.77
N TRP A 251 -5.72 9.55 32.34
CA TRP A 251 -5.12 8.35 32.93
C TRP A 251 -4.71 7.29 31.87
N ILE A 252 -5.05 7.48 30.58
CA ILE A 252 -4.58 6.65 29.48
C ILE A 252 -3.34 7.29 28.88
N ASP A 253 -2.17 6.86 29.35
CA ASP A 253 -0.90 7.29 28.78
C ASP A 253 -0.59 6.51 27.48
N TRP A 254 -0.80 7.20 26.34
CA TRP A 254 -0.45 6.68 25.02
C TRP A 254 0.12 7.78 24.13
N PRO A 255 1.28 7.57 23.45
CA PRO A 255 1.99 8.63 22.74
C PRO A 255 1.12 9.35 21.71
N GLY A 256 0.94 10.65 21.89
CA GLY A 256 0.20 11.53 20.99
C GLY A 256 -1.30 11.27 20.88
N ALA A 257 -1.86 10.37 21.68
CA ALA A 257 -3.30 10.07 21.63
C ALA A 257 -4.13 11.28 22.07
N ARG A 258 -5.18 11.57 21.33
CA ARG A 258 -6.16 12.65 21.62
C ARG A 258 -7.57 12.12 21.75
N GLN A 259 -7.91 11.08 20.99
CA GLN A 259 -9.24 10.48 21.02
C GLN A 259 -9.16 8.96 21.03
N VAL A 260 -10.24 8.37 21.52
CA VAL A 260 -10.50 6.92 21.47
C VAL A 260 -11.87 6.67 20.86
N ALA A 261 -12.01 5.54 20.18
CA ALA A 261 -13.27 5.19 19.56
C ALA A 261 -13.69 3.75 19.83
N GLN A 262 -15.01 3.54 19.89
CA GLN A 262 -15.64 2.22 19.87
C GLN A 262 -16.36 2.06 18.53
N LEU A 263 -15.93 1.09 17.72
CA LEU A 263 -16.60 0.71 16.49
C LEU A 263 -17.33 -0.62 16.70
N ARG A 264 -18.66 -0.58 16.63
CA ARG A 264 -19.51 -1.77 16.65
C ARG A 264 -19.94 -2.08 15.22
N ARG A 265 -19.64 -3.26 14.75
CA ARG A 265 -20.07 -3.79 13.45
C ARG A 265 -21.09 -4.90 13.67
N THR A 266 -22.32 -4.69 13.20
CA THR A 266 -23.36 -5.72 13.17
C THR A 266 -23.52 -6.19 11.73
N ARG A 267 -23.23 -7.47 11.47
CA ARG A 267 -23.41 -8.12 10.16
C ARG A 267 -24.62 -9.02 10.24
N THR A 268 -25.50 -8.93 9.26
CA THR A 268 -26.63 -9.84 9.07
C THR A 268 -26.47 -10.54 7.74
N ILE A 269 -26.47 -11.88 7.75
CA ILE A 269 -26.41 -12.78 6.58
C ILE A 269 -27.48 -13.84 6.82
N ASP A 270 -28.39 -14.03 5.90
CA ASP A 270 -29.47 -15.02 5.99
C ASP A 270 -30.20 -14.99 7.34
N GLY A 271 -30.54 -13.77 7.81
CA GLY A 271 -31.22 -13.56 9.09
C GLY A 271 -30.32 -13.68 10.33
N ARG A 272 -29.14 -14.28 10.24
CA ARG A 272 -28.20 -14.45 11.36
C ARG A 272 -27.40 -13.18 11.59
N LYS A 273 -27.36 -12.72 12.85
CA LYS A 273 -26.62 -11.52 13.27
C LYS A 273 -25.32 -11.88 13.98
N THR A 274 -24.22 -11.31 13.53
CA THR A 274 -22.94 -11.34 14.24
C THR A 274 -22.56 -9.93 14.65
N VAL A 275 -22.02 -9.75 15.86
CA VAL A 275 -21.60 -8.46 16.41
C VAL A 275 -20.13 -8.52 16.75
N GLU A 276 -19.39 -7.57 16.23
CA GLU A 276 -17.99 -7.35 16.55
C GLU A 276 -17.83 -5.94 17.15
N VAL A 277 -17.07 -5.82 18.23
CA VAL A 277 -16.71 -4.53 18.85
C VAL A 277 -15.20 -4.39 18.80
N VAL A 278 -14.75 -3.31 18.18
CA VAL A 278 -13.35 -2.94 18.03
C VAL A 278 -13.12 -1.59 18.71
N TYR A 279 -12.01 -1.45 19.43
CA TYR A 279 -11.56 -0.20 20.00
C TYR A 279 -10.43 0.38 19.16
N LEU A 280 -10.43 1.70 19.03
CA LEU A 280 -9.43 2.46 18.28
C LEU A 280 -8.83 3.52 19.18
N ILE A 281 -7.56 3.83 18.95
CA ILE A 281 -6.86 4.96 19.57
C ILE A 281 -6.25 5.82 18.46
N THR A 282 -6.33 7.14 18.60
CA THR A 282 -5.94 8.06 17.52
C THR A 282 -5.32 9.35 18.05
N SER A 283 -4.40 9.91 17.27
CA SER A 283 -3.83 11.24 17.48
C SER A 283 -4.67 12.37 16.86
N LEU A 284 -5.74 12.03 16.14
CA LEU A 284 -6.63 13.03 15.54
C LEU A 284 -7.40 13.80 16.60
N ASP A 285 -7.53 15.12 16.38
CA ASP A 285 -8.39 16.00 17.18
C ASP A 285 -9.86 15.90 16.77
N ALA A 286 -10.74 16.23 17.71
CA ALA A 286 -12.11 16.60 17.41
C ALA A 286 -12.12 17.90 16.58
N ARG A 287 -12.72 17.85 15.41
CA ARG A 287 -13.05 19.03 14.59
C ARG A 287 -14.56 19.20 14.53
#